data_2cbbac69d3ff4f9145067968e91911ba
#
_entry.id   2cbbac69d3ff4f9145067968e91911ba
#
_cell.length_a   1.000
_cell.length_b   1.000
_cell.length_c   1.000
_cell.angle_alpha   90.00
_cell.angle_beta   90.00
_cell.angle_gamma   90.00
#
_symmetry.space_group_name_H-M   'P 1'
#
loop_
_entity.id
_entity.type
_entity.pdbx_description
1 polymer ?
#
loop_
_entity_poly.entity_id
_entity_poly.type
_entity_poly.pdbx_seq_one_letter_code
_entity_poly.pdbx_strand_id
1 'polypeptide(L)'
;MAAFTYKRLDKSDAALLLVDHQAGLISLVQDFGPNEFKNNVLAVAACGQYFGLPTILTTSFEAGPNGPLVPELKDLFPDAPYIARPGNISAWDNPDFVAAVKATGKRQLIMAGAVTEVCVAFPALSALQEGYDVWVVTDASGTFNEVTRHGAWLRMQAAGAQLINWFGLACELHRDWRNDVEGLGALFSAHIPNYRNLMTSYFTLAGAGK
;
A
#
# COMPACT_ATOMS: atom_id res chain seq x y z
N MET A 1 17.93 -25.79 6.15
CA MET A 1 17.35 -24.45 5.94
C MET A 1 17.18 -24.26 4.44
N ALA A 2 15.97 -23.89 3.98
CA ALA A 2 15.80 -23.52 2.57
C ALA A 2 16.65 -22.29 2.29
N ALA A 3 17.32 -22.26 1.12
CA ALA A 3 18.11 -21.09 0.71
C ALA A 3 17.17 -19.88 0.57
N PHE A 4 17.57 -18.72 1.10
CA PHE A 4 16.84 -17.46 0.90
C PHE A 4 16.81 -17.14 -0.60
N THR A 5 15.62 -16.92 -1.11
CA THR A 5 15.43 -16.45 -2.51
C THR A 5 14.84 -15.05 -2.45
N TYR A 6 15.58 -14.07 -2.95
CA TYR A 6 15.07 -12.70 -3.07
C TYR A 6 14.04 -12.63 -4.19
N LYS A 7 12.77 -12.48 -3.82
CA LYS A 7 11.69 -12.21 -4.77
C LYS A 7 11.54 -10.70 -4.88
N ARG A 8 11.73 -10.18 -6.06
CA ARG A 8 11.57 -8.74 -6.35
C ARG A 8 10.17 -8.45 -6.86
N LEU A 9 9.64 -7.29 -6.49
CA LEU A 9 8.41 -6.78 -7.08
C LEU A 9 8.58 -6.55 -8.58
N ASP A 10 7.54 -6.92 -9.32
CA ASP A 10 7.44 -6.67 -10.77
C ASP A 10 6.11 -5.97 -11.05
N LYS A 11 6.18 -4.73 -11.57
CA LYS A 11 4.99 -3.94 -11.90
C LYS A 11 4.06 -4.64 -12.90
N SER A 12 4.60 -5.56 -13.72
CA SER A 12 3.79 -6.34 -14.67
C SER A 12 3.01 -7.47 -13.99
N ASP A 13 3.40 -7.90 -12.77
CA ASP A 13 2.80 -9.00 -12.03
C ASP A 13 2.21 -8.56 -10.67
N ALA A 14 2.18 -7.26 -10.38
CA ALA A 14 1.72 -6.73 -9.10
C ALA A 14 0.33 -6.09 -9.19
N ALA A 15 -0.46 -6.22 -8.11
CA ALA A 15 -1.70 -5.49 -7.87
C ALA A 15 -1.65 -4.80 -6.50
N LEU A 16 -2.31 -3.64 -6.38
CA LEU A 16 -2.40 -2.86 -5.14
C LEU A 16 -3.76 -3.08 -4.48
N LEU A 17 -3.76 -3.46 -3.21
CA LEU A 17 -4.94 -3.65 -2.39
C LEU A 17 -4.93 -2.63 -1.24
N LEU A 18 -5.88 -1.68 -1.27
CA LEU A 18 -6.07 -0.68 -0.23
C LEU A 18 -7.25 -1.09 0.64
N VAL A 19 -6.94 -1.55 1.85
CA VAL A 19 -7.87 -2.26 2.72
C VAL A 19 -8.27 -1.39 3.91
N ASP A 20 -9.55 -1.04 3.98
CA ASP A 20 -10.18 -0.42 5.14
C ASP A 20 -9.52 0.90 5.61
N HIS A 21 -9.02 1.71 4.67
CA HIS A 21 -8.63 3.09 4.96
C HIS A 21 -9.88 3.96 5.20
N GLN A 22 -10.66 3.59 6.22
CA GLN A 22 -11.93 4.21 6.60
C GLN A 22 -11.73 5.27 7.68
N ALA A 23 -12.54 6.32 7.65
CA ALA A 23 -12.39 7.47 8.56
C ALA A 23 -12.39 7.07 10.04
N GLY A 24 -13.26 6.14 10.45
CA GLY A 24 -13.31 5.66 11.84
C GLY A 24 -12.06 4.84 12.20
N LEU A 25 -11.60 3.96 11.32
CA LEU A 25 -10.42 3.13 11.58
C LEU A 25 -9.12 3.95 11.58
N ILE A 26 -9.00 4.93 10.68
CA ILE A 26 -7.85 5.85 10.65
C ILE A 26 -7.76 6.67 11.94
N SER A 27 -8.90 7.02 12.55
CA SER A 27 -8.91 7.75 13.82
C SER A 27 -8.31 6.94 14.99
N LEU A 28 -8.20 5.63 14.86
CA LEU A 28 -7.60 4.73 15.85
C LEU A 28 -6.08 4.60 15.69
N VAL A 29 -5.52 5.05 14.57
CA VAL A 29 -4.07 4.97 14.31
C VAL A 29 -3.32 5.92 15.22
N GLN A 30 -2.42 5.38 16.04
CA GLN A 30 -1.60 6.13 17.00
C GLN A 30 -0.11 5.80 16.90
N ASP A 31 0.26 4.83 16.07
CA ASP A 31 1.65 4.44 15.83
C ASP A 31 2.35 5.31 14.77
N PHE A 32 1.60 6.24 14.15
CA PHE A 32 2.08 7.29 13.27
C PHE A 32 1.39 8.62 13.59
N GLY A 33 2.08 9.73 13.28
CA GLY A 33 1.44 11.04 13.28
C GLY A 33 0.32 11.09 12.20
N PRO A 34 -0.84 11.74 12.47
CA PRO A 34 -1.99 11.72 11.55
C PRO A 34 -1.66 12.21 10.14
N ASN A 35 -0.89 13.29 10.02
CA ASN A 35 -0.49 13.84 8.73
C ASN A 35 0.53 12.95 8.02
N GLU A 36 1.43 12.32 8.76
CA GLU A 36 2.40 11.35 8.24
C GLU A 36 1.68 10.12 7.68
N PHE A 37 0.79 9.52 8.48
CA PHE A 37 0.04 8.35 8.05
C PHE A 37 -0.79 8.64 6.81
N LYS A 38 -1.55 9.74 6.80
CA LYS A 38 -2.33 10.14 5.62
C LYS A 38 -1.45 10.35 4.40
N ASN A 39 -0.31 11.04 4.55
CA ASN A 39 0.64 11.25 3.45
C ASN A 39 1.15 9.92 2.89
N ASN A 40 1.51 8.97 3.75
CA ASN A 40 2.03 7.67 3.33
C ASN A 40 0.96 6.83 2.61
N VAL A 41 -0.30 6.86 3.07
CA VAL A 41 -1.43 6.22 2.38
C VAL A 41 -1.62 6.79 0.98
N LEU A 42 -1.59 8.13 0.85
CA LEU A 42 -1.69 8.79 -0.46
C LEU A 42 -0.46 8.54 -1.34
N ALA A 43 0.73 8.41 -0.75
CA ALA A 43 1.95 8.07 -1.47
C ALA A 43 1.89 6.66 -2.08
N VAL A 44 1.38 5.67 -1.34
CA VAL A 44 1.13 4.32 -1.89
C VAL A 44 0.10 4.36 -3.02
N ALA A 45 -0.98 5.12 -2.85
CA ALA A 45 -1.98 5.30 -3.90
C ALA A 45 -1.37 5.94 -5.15
N ALA A 46 -0.54 6.98 -4.98
CA ALA A 46 0.18 7.62 -6.08
C ALA A 46 1.17 6.65 -6.76
N CYS A 47 1.82 5.74 -6.02
CA CYS A 47 2.61 4.66 -6.61
C CYS A 47 1.74 3.75 -7.49
N GLY A 48 0.54 3.37 -7.01
CA GLY A 48 -0.40 2.58 -7.80
C GLY A 48 -0.73 3.21 -9.15
N GLN A 49 -1.01 4.53 -9.16
CA GLN A 49 -1.26 5.28 -10.38
C GLN A 49 -0.01 5.39 -11.27
N TYR A 50 1.12 5.80 -10.69
CA TYR A 50 2.36 6.03 -11.43
C TYR A 50 2.86 4.77 -12.15
N PHE A 51 2.74 3.61 -11.51
CA PHE A 51 3.14 2.33 -12.10
C PHE A 51 2.03 1.62 -12.88
N GLY A 52 0.81 2.17 -12.92
CA GLY A 52 -0.33 1.58 -13.61
C GLY A 52 -0.76 0.24 -13.00
N LEU A 53 -0.67 0.10 -11.69
CA LEU A 53 -1.02 -1.16 -11.01
C LEU A 53 -2.56 -1.34 -10.98
N PRO A 54 -3.08 -2.51 -11.33
CA PRO A 54 -4.45 -2.86 -10.98
C PRO A 54 -4.67 -2.64 -9.48
N THR A 55 -5.61 -1.76 -9.16
CA THR A 55 -5.87 -1.35 -7.77
C THR A 55 -7.27 -1.75 -7.35
N ILE A 56 -7.41 -2.30 -6.14
CA ILE A 56 -8.69 -2.67 -5.53
C ILE A 56 -8.84 -1.92 -4.22
N LEU A 57 -9.98 -1.27 -4.05
CA LEU A 57 -10.38 -0.61 -2.82
C LEU A 57 -11.40 -1.48 -2.10
N THR A 58 -11.29 -1.61 -0.78
CA THR A 58 -12.31 -2.29 0.01
C THR A 58 -12.51 -1.63 1.36
N THR A 59 -13.72 -1.74 1.89
CA THR A 59 -14.14 -1.26 3.20
C THR A 59 -14.94 -2.32 3.93
N SER A 60 -15.04 -2.20 5.25
CA SER A 60 -15.87 -3.06 6.09
C SER A 60 -16.90 -2.22 6.85
N PHE A 61 -18.18 -2.57 6.71
CA PHE A 61 -19.27 -2.00 7.50
C PHE A 61 -19.31 -0.46 7.57
N GLU A 62 -19.37 0.19 6.42
CA GLU A 62 -19.35 1.67 6.32
C GLU A 62 -20.46 2.37 7.08
N ALA A 63 -21.63 1.73 7.18
CA ALA A 63 -22.78 2.26 7.95
C ALA A 63 -22.57 2.16 9.47
N GLY A 64 -21.51 1.48 9.91
CA GLY A 64 -21.15 1.28 11.32
C GLY A 64 -20.03 2.23 11.76
N PRO A 65 -19.34 1.88 12.86
CA PRO A 65 -18.32 2.73 13.47
C PRO A 65 -17.07 2.91 12.61
N ASN A 66 -16.82 2.03 11.62
CA ASN A 66 -15.67 2.14 10.73
C ASN A 66 -15.78 3.37 9.81
N GLY A 67 -16.99 3.78 9.47
CA GLY A 67 -17.24 4.94 8.61
C GLY A 67 -16.87 4.72 7.15
N PRO A 68 -16.94 5.76 6.31
CA PRO A 68 -16.66 5.67 4.89
C PRO A 68 -15.16 5.57 4.60
N LEU A 69 -14.83 5.11 3.39
CA LEU A 69 -13.49 5.22 2.81
C LEU A 69 -13.02 6.69 2.77
N VAL A 70 -11.74 6.91 2.96
CA VAL A 70 -11.10 8.22 2.74
C VAL A 70 -11.38 8.70 1.32
N PRO A 71 -12.01 9.88 1.15
CA PRO A 71 -12.47 10.34 -0.17
C PRO A 71 -11.36 10.42 -1.22
N GLU A 72 -10.18 10.87 -0.81
CA GLU A 72 -9.04 11.02 -1.71
C GLU A 72 -8.62 9.71 -2.39
N LEU A 73 -8.80 8.57 -1.73
CA LEU A 73 -8.51 7.27 -2.37
C LEU A 73 -9.53 6.94 -3.46
N LYS A 74 -10.79 7.29 -3.24
CA LYS A 74 -11.84 7.09 -4.24
C LYS A 74 -11.65 8.02 -5.44
N ASP A 75 -11.23 9.26 -5.18
CA ASP A 75 -10.96 10.25 -6.23
C ASP A 75 -9.75 9.85 -7.08
N LEU A 76 -8.72 9.25 -6.47
CA LEU A 76 -7.55 8.74 -7.18
C LEU A 76 -7.86 7.51 -8.05
N PHE A 77 -8.84 6.71 -7.67
CA PHE A 77 -9.20 5.46 -8.36
C PHE A 77 -10.70 5.37 -8.66
N PRO A 78 -11.26 6.29 -9.47
CA PRO A 78 -12.70 6.35 -9.72
C PRO A 78 -13.25 5.10 -10.41
N ASP A 79 -12.43 4.44 -11.22
CA ASP A 79 -12.81 3.26 -12.01
C ASP A 79 -12.33 1.93 -11.39
N ALA A 80 -11.65 1.97 -10.24
CA ALA A 80 -11.17 0.76 -9.59
C ALA A 80 -12.33 -0.05 -8.96
N PRO A 81 -12.23 -1.38 -8.94
CA PRO A 81 -13.15 -2.19 -8.15
C PRO A 81 -13.19 -1.71 -6.70
N TYR A 82 -14.39 -1.37 -6.24
CA TYR A 82 -14.65 -0.93 -4.89
C TYR A 82 -15.63 -1.87 -4.21
N ILE A 83 -15.14 -2.63 -3.23
CA ILE A 83 -15.92 -3.66 -2.53
C ILE A 83 -16.26 -3.16 -1.11
N ALA A 84 -17.47 -2.63 -0.93
CA ALA A 84 -18.01 -2.28 0.38
C ALA A 84 -18.58 -3.55 1.02
N ARG A 85 -17.81 -4.18 1.90
CA ARG A 85 -18.18 -5.42 2.58
C ARG A 85 -19.24 -5.15 3.66
N PRO A 86 -20.26 -6.02 3.81
CA PRO A 86 -21.35 -5.78 4.78
C PRO A 86 -20.93 -5.89 6.24
N GLY A 87 -19.76 -6.50 6.53
CA GLY A 87 -19.27 -6.66 7.89
C GLY A 87 -18.17 -7.71 8.06
N ASN A 88 -17.74 -8.35 6.97
CA ASN A 88 -16.60 -9.26 7.04
C ASN A 88 -15.39 -8.54 7.60
N ILE A 89 -14.80 -9.05 8.68
CA ILE A 89 -13.61 -8.48 9.31
C ILE A 89 -12.41 -8.67 8.38
N SER A 90 -12.16 -9.90 7.94
CA SER A 90 -11.17 -10.15 6.89
C SER A 90 -11.75 -9.85 5.52
N ALA A 91 -11.03 -9.09 4.70
CA ALA A 91 -11.42 -8.88 3.31
C ALA A 91 -11.43 -10.20 2.51
N TRP A 92 -10.57 -11.15 2.88
CA TRP A 92 -10.49 -12.45 2.21
C TRP A 92 -11.70 -13.36 2.46
N ASP A 93 -12.52 -13.09 3.50
CA ASP A 93 -13.76 -13.81 3.78
C ASP A 93 -14.93 -13.33 2.89
N ASN A 94 -14.69 -12.30 2.07
CA ASN A 94 -15.69 -11.79 1.14
C ASN A 94 -15.40 -12.32 -0.28
N PRO A 95 -16.34 -13.07 -0.89
CA PRO A 95 -16.13 -13.68 -2.20
C PRO A 95 -15.95 -12.65 -3.33
N ASP A 96 -16.61 -11.49 -3.26
CA ASP A 96 -16.49 -10.45 -4.30
C ASP A 96 -15.11 -9.82 -4.26
N PHE A 97 -14.54 -9.60 -3.07
CA PHE A 97 -13.17 -9.12 -2.94
C PHE A 97 -12.17 -10.13 -3.52
N VAL A 98 -12.28 -11.39 -3.15
CA VAL A 98 -11.40 -12.46 -3.67
C VAL A 98 -11.55 -12.58 -5.19
N ALA A 99 -12.77 -12.49 -5.71
CA ALA A 99 -13.02 -12.53 -7.16
C ALA A 99 -12.35 -11.33 -7.86
N ALA A 100 -12.43 -10.12 -7.29
CA ALA A 100 -11.76 -8.94 -7.83
C ALA A 100 -10.23 -9.10 -7.83
N VAL A 101 -9.65 -9.65 -6.76
CA VAL A 101 -8.19 -9.95 -6.71
C VAL A 101 -7.82 -10.93 -7.81
N LYS A 102 -8.54 -12.05 -7.94
CA LYS A 102 -8.30 -13.08 -8.97
C LYS A 102 -8.44 -12.53 -10.40
N ALA A 103 -9.38 -11.61 -10.60
CA ALA A 103 -9.63 -10.98 -11.90
C ALA A 103 -8.45 -10.09 -12.35
N THR A 104 -7.58 -9.62 -11.46
CA THR A 104 -6.35 -8.91 -11.83
C THR A 104 -5.37 -9.78 -12.60
N GLY A 105 -5.41 -11.10 -12.41
CA GLY A 105 -4.45 -12.06 -12.95
C GLY A 105 -3.04 -11.93 -12.39
N LYS A 106 -2.84 -11.13 -11.32
CA LYS A 106 -1.53 -10.86 -10.73
C LYS A 106 -1.21 -11.84 -9.61
N ARG A 107 0.07 -12.14 -9.44
CA ARG A 107 0.54 -13.06 -8.40
C ARG A 107 1.14 -12.32 -7.21
N GLN A 108 1.61 -11.10 -7.41
CA GLN A 108 2.20 -10.25 -6.38
C GLN A 108 1.16 -9.26 -5.87
N LEU A 109 0.88 -9.30 -4.57
CA LEU A 109 -0.11 -8.44 -3.95
C LEU A 109 0.58 -7.45 -3.01
N ILE A 110 0.41 -6.18 -3.29
CA ILE A 110 0.86 -5.07 -2.44
C ILE A 110 -0.33 -4.67 -1.58
N MET A 111 -0.19 -4.74 -0.26
CA MET A 111 -1.27 -4.47 0.68
C MET A 111 -0.93 -3.32 1.63
N ALA A 112 -1.88 -2.43 1.83
CA ALA A 112 -1.86 -1.40 2.86
C ALA A 112 -3.25 -1.24 3.46
N GLY A 113 -3.36 -0.84 4.74
CA GLY A 113 -4.68 -0.71 5.38
C GLY A 113 -4.66 -0.36 6.85
N ALA A 114 -5.83 -0.24 7.44
CA ALA A 114 -6.05 -0.03 8.88
C ALA A 114 -7.21 -0.94 9.38
N VAL A 115 -6.96 -1.67 10.48
CA VAL A 115 -5.74 -1.70 11.31
C VAL A 115 -4.83 -2.85 10.91
N THR A 116 -3.52 -2.67 11.14
CA THR A 116 -2.46 -3.57 10.64
C THR A 116 -2.65 -5.03 11.03
N GLU A 117 -2.95 -5.33 12.31
CA GLU A 117 -3.02 -6.68 12.87
C GLU A 117 -4.28 -7.46 12.47
N VAL A 118 -5.27 -6.78 11.88
CA VAL A 118 -6.56 -7.36 11.49
C VAL A 118 -6.79 -7.20 9.99
N CYS A 119 -7.12 -5.98 9.56
CA CYS A 119 -7.56 -5.71 8.20
C CYS A 119 -6.45 -5.92 7.15
N VAL A 120 -5.17 -5.81 7.55
CA VAL A 120 -4.03 -6.12 6.69
C VAL A 120 -3.55 -7.56 6.93
N ALA A 121 -3.33 -7.95 8.19
CA ALA A 121 -2.73 -9.24 8.50
C ALA A 121 -3.58 -10.42 8.05
N PHE A 122 -4.91 -10.40 8.24
CA PHE A 122 -5.74 -11.54 7.91
C PHE A 122 -5.80 -11.82 6.41
N PRO A 123 -6.10 -10.83 5.54
CA PRO A 123 -6.05 -11.08 4.10
C PRO A 123 -4.64 -11.37 3.58
N ALA A 124 -3.58 -10.80 4.18
CA ALA A 124 -2.20 -11.12 3.81
C ALA A 124 -1.87 -12.60 4.08
N LEU A 125 -2.25 -13.12 5.26
CA LEU A 125 -2.04 -14.52 5.62
C LEU A 125 -2.86 -15.47 4.73
N SER A 126 -4.10 -15.11 4.42
CA SER A 126 -4.97 -15.89 3.53
C SER A 126 -4.42 -15.93 2.10
N ALA A 127 -3.96 -14.78 1.59
CA ALA A 127 -3.36 -14.69 0.26
C ALA A 127 -2.07 -15.54 0.16
N LEU A 128 -1.19 -15.49 1.19
CA LEU A 128 0.00 -16.32 1.27
C LEU A 128 -0.35 -17.81 1.25
N GLN A 129 -1.39 -18.22 1.98
CA GLN A 129 -1.88 -19.60 1.99
C GLN A 129 -2.39 -20.06 0.62
N GLU A 130 -2.96 -19.16 -0.17
CA GLU A 130 -3.39 -19.44 -1.56
C GLU A 130 -2.24 -19.35 -2.59
N GLY A 131 -1.01 -19.08 -2.14
CA GLY A 131 0.19 -19.09 -2.97
C GLY A 131 0.51 -17.77 -3.66
N TYR A 132 -0.10 -16.66 -3.25
CA TYR A 132 0.32 -15.33 -3.66
C TYR A 132 1.64 -14.95 -2.97
N ASP A 133 2.42 -14.09 -3.62
CA ASP A 133 3.51 -13.36 -3.00
C ASP A 133 2.96 -12.03 -2.45
N VAL A 134 3.17 -11.73 -1.18
CA VAL A 134 2.55 -10.59 -0.51
C VAL A 134 3.61 -9.61 -0.01
N TRP A 135 3.45 -8.33 -0.37
CA TRP A 135 4.17 -7.20 0.19
C TRP A 135 3.23 -6.34 1.01
N VAL A 136 3.59 -6.11 2.26
CA VAL A 136 2.84 -5.23 3.17
C VAL A 136 3.56 -3.89 3.27
N VAL A 137 2.86 -2.81 2.93
CA VAL A 137 3.42 -1.46 3.02
C VAL A 137 3.26 -0.96 4.46
N THR A 138 4.34 -1.03 5.20
CA THR A 138 4.35 -0.89 6.66
C THR A 138 4.02 0.50 7.16
N ASP A 139 4.39 1.53 6.44
CA ASP A 139 4.16 2.93 6.77
C ASP A 139 2.83 3.50 6.26
N ALA A 140 2.12 2.72 5.42
CA ALA A 140 0.74 2.97 5.01
C ALA A 140 -0.27 1.99 5.65
N SER A 141 0.20 1.22 6.66
CA SER A 141 -0.59 0.30 7.48
C SER A 141 -0.44 0.70 8.94
N GLY A 142 -1.48 1.28 9.51
CA GLY A 142 -1.45 1.86 10.85
C GLY A 142 -2.27 1.09 11.88
N THR A 143 -1.97 1.27 13.17
CA THR A 143 -2.67 0.65 14.30
C THR A 143 -2.58 1.46 15.59
N PHE A 144 -3.03 0.88 16.71
CA PHE A 144 -3.18 1.53 18.02
C PHE A 144 -1.85 1.93 18.69
N ASN A 145 -0.79 1.15 18.50
CA ASN A 145 0.52 1.38 19.13
C ASN A 145 1.61 0.50 18.48
N GLU A 146 2.86 0.81 18.81
CA GLU A 146 4.02 0.10 18.27
C GLU A 146 4.10 -1.38 18.66
N VAL A 147 3.66 -1.75 19.85
CA VAL A 147 3.70 -3.15 20.29
C VAL A 147 2.78 -4.01 19.44
N THR A 148 1.56 -3.51 19.18
CA THR A 148 0.57 -4.16 18.31
C THR A 148 1.11 -4.26 16.88
N ARG A 149 1.68 -3.18 16.35
CA ARG A 149 2.30 -3.13 15.03
C ARG A 149 3.40 -4.18 14.87
N HIS A 150 4.34 -4.23 15.82
CA HIS A 150 5.45 -5.18 15.77
C HIS A 150 4.95 -6.63 15.82
N GLY A 151 3.96 -6.93 16.67
CA GLY A 151 3.33 -8.25 16.72
C GLY A 151 2.72 -8.67 15.38
N ALA A 152 2.02 -7.74 14.72
CA ALA A 152 1.44 -7.98 13.40
C ALA A 152 2.51 -8.20 12.32
N TRP A 153 3.55 -7.38 12.30
CA TRP A 153 4.68 -7.51 11.37
C TRP A 153 5.39 -8.85 11.51
N LEU A 154 5.73 -9.25 12.75
CA LEU A 154 6.37 -10.54 13.01
C LEU A 154 5.51 -11.71 12.55
N ARG A 155 4.19 -11.64 12.79
CA ARG A 155 3.26 -12.67 12.36
C ARG A 155 3.21 -12.80 10.84
N MET A 156 3.08 -11.69 10.11
CA MET A 156 3.04 -11.69 8.65
C MET A 156 4.38 -12.10 8.04
N GLN A 157 5.49 -11.61 8.59
CA GLN A 157 6.84 -11.96 8.14
C GLN A 157 7.14 -13.45 8.35
N ALA A 158 6.76 -14.02 9.49
CA ALA A 158 6.93 -15.44 9.77
C ALA A 158 6.14 -16.33 8.79
N ALA A 159 5.03 -15.82 8.25
CA ALA A 159 4.24 -16.51 7.23
C ALA A 159 4.79 -16.32 5.80
N GLY A 160 5.78 -15.43 5.60
CA GLY A 160 6.42 -15.20 4.30
C GLY A 160 6.09 -13.87 3.63
N ALA A 161 5.33 -12.97 4.27
CA ALA A 161 5.11 -11.64 3.75
C ALA A 161 6.41 -10.83 3.72
N GLN A 162 6.58 -10.04 2.67
CA GLN A 162 7.65 -9.05 2.56
C GLN A 162 7.17 -7.74 3.17
N LEU A 163 7.92 -7.20 4.14
CA LEU A 163 7.62 -5.90 4.74
C LEU A 163 8.44 -4.83 4.03
N ILE A 164 7.77 -3.79 3.56
CA ILE A 164 8.38 -2.70 2.80
C ILE A 164 7.70 -1.38 3.17
N ASN A 165 8.41 -0.25 3.09
CA ASN A 165 7.78 1.06 3.14
C ASN A 165 7.44 1.55 1.72
N TRP A 166 6.60 2.60 1.60
CA TRP A 166 6.15 3.08 0.29
C TRP A 166 7.30 3.57 -0.61
N PHE A 167 8.34 4.18 -0.01
CA PHE A 167 9.49 4.64 -0.78
C PHE A 167 10.32 3.48 -1.34
N GLY A 168 10.58 2.46 -0.52
CA GLY A 168 11.22 1.22 -0.96
C GLY A 168 10.41 0.50 -2.03
N LEU A 169 9.07 0.45 -1.87
CA LEU A 169 8.13 -0.07 -2.86
C LEU A 169 8.31 0.62 -4.21
N ALA A 170 8.29 1.96 -4.23
CA ALA A 170 8.46 2.73 -5.46
C ALA A 170 9.81 2.47 -6.12
N CYS A 171 10.89 2.44 -5.33
CA CYS A 171 12.22 2.14 -5.83
C CYS A 171 12.33 0.73 -6.40
N GLU A 172 11.71 -0.26 -5.75
CA GLU A 172 11.74 -1.65 -6.19
C GLU A 172 10.95 -1.86 -7.49
N LEU A 173 9.83 -1.18 -7.67
CA LEU A 173 9.04 -1.20 -8.91
C LEU A 173 9.72 -0.43 -10.04
N HIS A 174 10.37 0.70 -9.74
CA HIS A 174 10.98 1.58 -10.76
C HIS A 174 12.30 1.04 -11.33
N ARG A 175 13.10 0.39 -10.51
CA ARG A 175 14.35 -0.30 -10.85
C ARG A 175 15.54 0.60 -11.19
N ASP A 176 15.38 1.61 -12.04
CA ASP A 176 16.47 2.44 -12.55
C ASP A 176 15.98 3.88 -12.74
N TRP A 177 16.67 4.82 -12.15
CA TRP A 177 16.36 6.25 -12.25
C TRP A 177 16.25 6.75 -13.70
N ARG A 178 17.05 6.18 -14.60
CA ARG A 178 17.07 6.56 -16.01
C ARG A 178 15.80 6.23 -16.77
N ASN A 179 14.93 5.38 -16.21
CA ASN A 179 13.64 5.05 -16.81
C ASN A 179 12.71 6.27 -16.86
N ASP A 180 12.69 7.09 -15.80
CA ASP A 180 11.88 8.31 -15.72
C ASP A 180 12.34 9.15 -14.51
N VAL A 181 13.33 10.02 -14.71
CA VAL A 181 13.85 10.91 -13.65
C VAL A 181 12.81 11.93 -13.20
N GLU A 182 12.06 12.50 -14.15
CA GLU A 182 11.10 13.58 -13.88
C GLU A 182 9.88 13.02 -13.14
N GLY A 183 9.27 11.96 -13.65
CA GLY A 183 8.06 11.38 -13.06
C GLY A 183 8.32 10.78 -11.67
N LEU A 184 9.41 10.02 -11.50
CA LEU A 184 9.78 9.48 -10.18
C LEU A 184 10.16 10.61 -9.22
N GLY A 185 10.90 11.61 -9.70
CA GLY A 185 11.26 12.79 -8.91
C GLY A 185 10.04 13.59 -8.48
N ALA A 186 9.02 13.72 -9.34
CA ALA A 186 7.74 14.37 -9.01
C ALA A 186 6.98 13.57 -7.93
N LEU A 187 6.86 12.24 -8.09
CA LEU A 187 6.24 11.35 -7.10
C LEU A 187 6.88 11.53 -5.72
N PHE A 188 8.20 11.45 -5.63
CA PHE A 188 8.89 11.59 -4.36
C PHE A 188 8.79 13.02 -3.79
N SER A 189 8.87 14.04 -4.63
CA SER A 189 8.76 15.44 -4.19
C SER A 189 7.37 15.81 -3.67
N ALA A 190 6.32 15.12 -4.13
CA ALA A 190 4.96 15.32 -3.65
C ALA A 190 4.79 14.86 -2.20
N HIS A 191 5.49 13.79 -1.80
CA HIS A 191 5.28 13.12 -0.52
C HIS A 191 6.46 13.24 0.47
N ILE A 192 7.65 13.64 -0.01
CA ILE A 192 8.86 13.84 0.83
C ILE A 192 9.40 15.27 0.61
N PRO A 193 9.18 16.19 1.57
CA PRO A 193 9.64 17.58 1.41
C PRO A 193 11.15 17.69 1.14
N ASN A 194 11.97 16.87 1.80
CA ASN A 194 13.42 16.85 1.58
C ASN A 194 13.80 16.37 0.17
N TYR A 195 12.98 15.49 -0.42
CA TYR A 195 13.18 15.06 -1.80
C TYR A 195 12.88 16.16 -2.81
N ARG A 196 11.89 16.98 -2.52
CA ARG A 196 11.60 18.19 -3.32
C ARG A 196 12.81 19.13 -3.35
N ASN A 197 13.47 19.34 -2.20
CA ASN A 197 14.69 20.16 -2.13
C ASN A 197 15.83 19.55 -2.96
N LEU A 198 16.01 18.23 -2.90
CA LEU A 198 16.99 17.51 -3.71
C LEU A 198 16.72 17.70 -5.21
N MET A 199 15.48 17.49 -5.67
CA MET A 199 15.12 17.66 -7.07
C MET A 199 15.24 19.11 -7.54
N THR A 200 14.89 20.09 -6.70
CA THR A 200 15.10 21.51 -6.99
C THR A 200 16.57 21.81 -7.22
N SER A 201 17.46 21.31 -6.35
CA SER A 201 18.91 21.48 -6.50
C SER A 201 19.42 20.83 -7.79
N TYR A 202 18.97 19.61 -8.08
CA TYR A 202 19.33 18.89 -9.30
C TYR A 202 18.96 19.67 -10.56
N PHE A 203 17.72 20.14 -10.68
CA PHE A 203 17.27 20.89 -11.86
C PHE A 203 17.95 22.27 -11.99
N THR A 204 18.24 22.93 -10.87
CA THR A 204 18.97 24.20 -10.88
C THR A 204 20.38 24.01 -11.45
N LEU A 205 21.10 22.99 -11.00
CA LEU A 205 22.45 22.68 -11.50
C LEU A 205 22.41 22.21 -12.97
N ALA A 206 21.45 21.39 -13.35
CA ALA A 206 21.28 20.95 -14.74
C ALA A 206 20.91 22.09 -15.68
N GLY A 207 20.16 23.11 -15.20
CA GLY A 207 19.83 24.31 -15.94
C GLY A 207 21.00 25.31 -16.06
N ALA A 208 21.89 25.36 -15.07
CA ALA A 208 23.06 26.23 -15.09
C ALA A 208 24.20 25.73 -16.03
N GLY A 209 24.10 24.48 -16.50
CA GLY A 209 25.05 23.87 -17.46
C GLY A 209 24.62 24.00 -18.93
N LYS A 210 23.52 24.70 -19.22
CA LYS A 210 23.04 25.07 -20.57
C LYS A 210 23.24 26.57 -20.80
#